data_0c32d6c946dbe9673c0e89c4881da6ac
#
_entry.id   0c32d6c946dbe9673c0e89c4881da6ac
#
_cell.length_a   1.000
_cell.length_b   1.000
_cell.length_c   1.000
_cell.angle_alpha   90.00
_cell.angle_beta   90.00
_cell.angle_gamma   90.00
#
_symmetry.space_group_name_H-M   'P 1'
#
loop_
_entity.id
_entity.type
_entity.pdbx_description
1 polymer ?
#
loop_
_entity_poly.entity_id
_entity_poly.type
_entity_poly.pdbx_seq_one_letter_code
_entity_poly.pdbx_strand_id
1 'polypeptide(L)'
;MSVSNGLPKFTGFIRRLVEDGRVTAENMQQAMLSAKKAQQDIVPYLIENYKLSPQMIAETISLEFGEPVFDLSVYDSVQILRDLVEDKLITKHRVLPIYRRGNILYIATSNPTNMDAMDAIRFNSKMNIEAIIVEYPQLEKLIEQNFAQADSFEFSDEDIDLDLEQDHQNSNDEEDDSPQGDEAPIVKYLSLIHI
;
A
#
# COMPACT_ATOMS: atom_id res chain seq x y z
N MET A 1 -27.47 -29.28 -26.98
CA MET A 1 -26.42 -28.31 -27.33
C MET A 1 -25.88 -27.73 -26.02
N SER A 2 -24.80 -28.31 -25.52
CA SER A 2 -24.18 -27.82 -24.28
C SER A 2 -23.36 -26.56 -24.60
N VAL A 3 -23.86 -25.42 -24.19
CA VAL A 3 -23.09 -24.19 -24.17
C VAL A 3 -22.07 -24.33 -23.07
N SER A 4 -20.84 -24.72 -23.38
CA SER A 4 -19.71 -24.59 -22.47
C SER A 4 -19.41 -23.09 -22.39
N ASN A 5 -20.14 -22.40 -21.51
CA ASN A 5 -19.77 -21.07 -21.08
C ASN A 5 -18.37 -21.17 -20.47
N GLY A 6 -17.37 -20.62 -21.15
CA GLY A 6 -15.99 -20.62 -20.67
C GLY A 6 -15.92 -19.83 -19.37
N LEU A 7 -16.09 -20.53 -18.25
CA LEU A 7 -15.83 -19.96 -16.93
C LEU A 7 -14.39 -19.41 -16.90
N PRO A 8 -14.18 -18.22 -16.37
CA PRO A 8 -12.85 -17.66 -16.26
C PRO A 8 -11.93 -18.64 -15.53
N LYS A 9 -10.72 -18.84 -16.03
CA LYS A 9 -9.72 -19.66 -15.36
C LYS A 9 -9.22 -18.91 -14.12
N PHE A 10 -9.70 -19.29 -12.98
CA PHE A 10 -9.16 -18.82 -11.71
C PHE A 10 -7.79 -19.47 -11.43
N THR A 11 -6.94 -18.78 -10.69
CA THR A 11 -5.60 -19.26 -10.28
C THR A 11 -5.40 -19.06 -8.78
N GLY A 12 -4.42 -19.77 -8.20
CA GLY A 12 -4.07 -19.64 -6.80
C GLY A 12 -5.24 -19.93 -5.86
N PHE A 13 -5.26 -19.25 -4.73
CA PHE A 13 -6.29 -19.45 -3.71
C PHE A 13 -7.72 -19.13 -4.17
N ILE A 14 -7.88 -18.23 -5.14
CA ILE A 14 -9.19 -17.92 -5.75
C ILE A 14 -9.79 -19.17 -6.40
N ARG A 15 -8.97 -19.90 -7.19
CA ARG A 15 -9.39 -21.18 -7.78
C ARG A 15 -9.81 -22.16 -6.70
N ARG A 16 -9.00 -22.28 -5.63
CA ARG A 16 -9.29 -23.22 -4.54
C ARG A 16 -10.58 -22.89 -3.80
N LEU A 17 -10.86 -21.61 -3.53
CA LEU A 17 -12.12 -21.19 -2.92
C LEU A 17 -13.34 -21.59 -3.76
N VAL A 18 -13.22 -21.54 -5.09
CA VAL A 18 -14.29 -21.97 -6.01
C VAL A 18 -14.39 -23.49 -6.07
N GLU A 19 -13.28 -24.22 -6.16
CA GLU A 19 -13.24 -25.69 -6.19
C GLU A 19 -13.78 -26.31 -4.89
N ASP A 20 -13.47 -25.69 -3.75
CA ASP A 20 -13.97 -26.10 -2.43
C ASP A 20 -15.44 -25.67 -2.18
N GLY A 21 -16.08 -25.04 -3.17
CA GLY A 21 -17.48 -24.61 -3.11
C GLY A 21 -17.77 -23.50 -2.10
N ARG A 22 -16.74 -22.74 -1.70
CA ARG A 22 -16.88 -21.61 -0.75
C ARG A 22 -17.56 -20.41 -1.41
N VAL A 23 -17.28 -20.23 -2.71
CA VAL A 23 -17.91 -19.20 -3.55
C VAL A 23 -18.18 -19.80 -4.92
N THR A 24 -19.32 -19.49 -5.52
CA THR A 24 -19.59 -19.92 -6.91
C THR A 24 -18.69 -19.19 -7.88
N ALA A 25 -18.40 -19.78 -9.04
CA ALA A 25 -17.53 -19.16 -10.06
C ALA A 25 -18.07 -17.80 -10.53
N GLU A 26 -19.39 -17.67 -10.66
CA GLU A 26 -20.05 -16.42 -11.07
C GLU A 26 -19.88 -15.32 -10.02
N ASN A 27 -20.13 -15.65 -8.74
CA ASN A 27 -19.95 -14.73 -7.62
C ASN A 27 -18.48 -14.32 -7.47
N MET A 28 -17.55 -15.25 -7.64
CA MET A 28 -16.11 -14.95 -7.58
C MET A 28 -15.70 -13.99 -8.70
N GLN A 29 -16.18 -14.21 -9.92
CA GLN A 29 -15.91 -13.30 -11.03
C GLN A 29 -16.45 -11.89 -10.75
N GLN A 30 -17.68 -11.81 -10.23
CA GLN A 30 -18.29 -10.54 -9.85
C GLN A 30 -17.51 -9.86 -8.72
N ALA A 31 -17.09 -10.63 -7.70
CA ALA A 31 -16.28 -10.13 -6.59
C ALA A 31 -14.97 -9.51 -7.08
N MET A 32 -14.24 -10.21 -7.96
CA MET A 32 -12.98 -9.71 -8.52
C MET A 32 -13.16 -8.41 -9.32
N LEU A 33 -14.22 -8.32 -10.13
CA LEU A 33 -14.52 -7.10 -10.90
C LEU A 33 -14.89 -5.93 -9.98
N SER A 34 -15.67 -6.20 -8.95
CA SER A 34 -16.12 -5.17 -8.01
C SER A 34 -15.00 -4.71 -7.08
N ALA A 35 -14.19 -5.60 -6.56
CA ALA A 35 -13.00 -5.28 -5.77
C ALA A 35 -12.03 -4.40 -6.58
N LYS A 36 -11.79 -4.76 -7.86
CA LYS A 36 -10.94 -3.96 -8.75
C LYS A 36 -11.51 -2.55 -9.00
N LYS A 37 -12.83 -2.42 -9.19
CA LYS A 37 -13.48 -1.10 -9.35
C LYS A 37 -13.40 -0.25 -8.08
N ALA A 38 -13.47 -0.88 -6.92
CA ALA A 38 -13.35 -0.22 -5.63
C ALA A 38 -11.88 0.04 -5.22
N GLN A 39 -10.90 -0.37 -6.05
CA GLN A 39 -9.47 -0.33 -5.71
C GLN A 39 -9.14 -1.02 -4.38
N GLN A 40 -9.93 -2.03 -4.02
CA GLN A 40 -9.80 -2.80 -2.81
C GLN A 40 -9.19 -4.18 -3.11
N ASP A 41 -8.40 -4.71 -2.16
CA ASP A 41 -7.91 -6.08 -2.27
C ASP A 41 -9.07 -7.08 -2.21
N ILE A 42 -8.91 -8.21 -2.89
CA ILE A 42 -9.96 -9.22 -2.99
C ILE A 42 -10.27 -9.89 -1.64
N VAL A 43 -9.28 -10.01 -0.74
CA VAL A 43 -9.49 -10.69 0.56
C VAL A 43 -10.44 -9.92 1.45
N PRO A 44 -10.23 -8.62 1.78
CA PRO A 44 -11.22 -7.85 2.53
C PRO A 44 -12.57 -7.80 1.83
N TYR A 45 -12.60 -7.66 0.49
CA TYR A 45 -13.84 -7.63 -0.26
C TYR A 45 -14.67 -8.92 -0.06
N LEU A 46 -14.04 -10.09 -0.08
CA LEU A 46 -14.71 -11.37 0.16
C LEU A 46 -15.23 -11.50 1.61
N ILE A 47 -14.48 -11.01 2.59
CA ILE A 47 -14.89 -11.01 3.99
C ILE A 47 -16.12 -10.12 4.19
N GLU A 48 -16.09 -8.91 3.67
CA GLU A 48 -17.14 -7.91 3.88
C GLU A 48 -18.43 -8.22 3.12
N ASN A 49 -18.32 -8.58 1.85
CA ASN A 49 -19.48 -8.71 0.97
C ASN A 49 -20.02 -10.14 0.86
N TYR A 50 -19.15 -11.15 0.98
CA TYR A 50 -19.54 -12.56 0.90
C TYR A 50 -19.53 -13.26 2.25
N LYS A 51 -19.16 -12.54 3.33
CA LYS A 51 -19.14 -13.04 4.71
C LYS A 51 -18.31 -14.31 4.88
N LEU A 52 -17.24 -14.44 4.10
CA LEU A 52 -16.30 -15.53 4.26
C LEU A 52 -15.51 -15.38 5.56
N SER A 53 -15.23 -16.50 6.22
CA SER A 53 -14.41 -16.50 7.43
C SER A 53 -12.99 -16.07 7.13
N PRO A 54 -12.42 -15.07 7.83
CA PRO A 54 -11.04 -14.64 7.67
C PRO A 54 -10.05 -15.79 7.88
N GLN A 55 -10.25 -16.59 8.90
CA GLN A 55 -9.46 -17.77 9.21
C GLN A 55 -9.46 -18.77 8.05
N MET A 56 -10.64 -19.10 7.52
CA MET A 56 -10.77 -20.04 6.41
C MET A 56 -10.04 -19.54 5.15
N ILE A 57 -10.09 -18.24 4.86
CA ILE A 57 -9.35 -17.65 3.76
C ILE A 57 -7.84 -17.78 4.00
N ALA A 58 -7.34 -17.42 5.18
CA ALA A 58 -5.93 -17.54 5.54
C ALA A 58 -5.42 -18.99 5.43
N GLU A 59 -6.19 -19.97 5.93
CA GLU A 59 -5.89 -21.39 5.80
C GLU A 59 -5.86 -21.84 4.34
N THR A 60 -6.80 -21.38 3.51
CA THR A 60 -6.85 -21.71 2.08
C THR A 60 -5.62 -21.17 1.35
N ILE A 61 -5.22 -19.94 1.66
CA ILE A 61 -4.01 -19.30 1.10
C ILE A 61 -2.75 -20.08 1.53
N SER A 62 -2.64 -20.39 2.82
CA SER A 62 -1.55 -21.18 3.37
C SER A 62 -1.40 -22.54 2.66
N LEU A 63 -2.50 -23.24 2.46
CA LEU A 63 -2.48 -24.54 1.77
C LEU A 63 -2.14 -24.42 0.28
N GLU A 64 -2.49 -23.33 -0.37
CA GLU A 64 -2.20 -23.13 -1.80
C GLU A 64 -0.74 -22.74 -2.05
N PHE A 65 -0.16 -21.90 -1.19
CA PHE A 65 1.18 -21.33 -1.39
C PHE A 65 2.26 -22.01 -0.53
N GLY A 66 1.87 -22.81 0.46
CA GLY A 66 2.80 -23.45 1.39
C GLY A 66 3.39 -22.51 2.44
N GLU A 67 2.79 -21.32 2.60
CA GLU A 67 3.24 -20.33 3.56
C GLU A 67 2.57 -20.55 4.93
N PRO A 68 3.28 -20.29 6.05
CA PRO A 68 2.71 -20.49 7.37
C PRO A 68 1.62 -19.46 7.69
N VAL A 69 0.59 -19.88 8.44
CA VAL A 69 -0.37 -18.95 9.07
C VAL A 69 0.14 -18.55 10.43
N PHE A 70 0.11 -17.27 10.72
CA PHE A 70 0.50 -16.70 12.00
C PHE A 70 -0.66 -15.92 12.63
N ASP A 71 -0.90 -16.15 13.93
CA ASP A 71 -1.91 -15.44 14.69
C ASP A 71 -1.33 -14.11 15.23
N LEU A 72 -1.73 -12.99 14.62
CA LEU A 72 -1.30 -11.67 15.05
C LEU A 72 -1.91 -11.21 16.38
N SER A 73 -2.90 -11.91 16.92
CA SER A 73 -3.48 -11.55 18.22
C SER A 73 -2.50 -11.71 19.39
N VAL A 74 -1.50 -12.57 19.22
CA VAL A 74 -0.44 -12.81 20.20
C VAL A 74 0.83 -11.99 19.94
N TYR A 75 0.85 -11.21 18.84
CA TYR A 75 2.02 -10.41 18.46
C TYR A 75 2.05 -9.08 19.21
N ASP A 76 3.18 -8.78 19.84
CA ASP A 76 3.39 -7.51 20.52
C ASP A 76 3.74 -6.41 19.51
N SER A 77 2.90 -5.38 19.45
CA SER A 77 3.07 -4.23 18.53
C SER A 77 4.38 -3.46 18.74
N VAL A 78 5.00 -3.55 19.92
CA VAL A 78 6.33 -2.96 20.20
C VAL A 78 7.42 -3.61 19.32
N GLN A 79 7.20 -4.83 18.86
CA GLN A 79 8.15 -5.56 18.01
C GLN A 79 8.04 -5.25 16.51
N ILE A 80 7.11 -4.39 16.10
CA ILE A 80 6.97 -3.98 14.70
C ILE A 80 8.24 -3.27 14.24
N LEU A 81 8.80 -3.73 13.12
CA LEU A 81 10.06 -3.21 12.56
C LEU A 81 9.79 -1.96 11.70
N ARG A 82 9.41 -0.84 12.34
CA ARG A 82 9.02 0.41 11.67
C ARG A 82 10.13 1.02 10.81
N ASP A 83 11.38 0.91 11.24
CA ASP A 83 12.52 1.56 10.57
C ASP A 83 12.91 0.88 9.24
N LEU A 84 12.34 -0.29 8.92
CA LEU A 84 12.71 -1.05 7.74
C LEU A 84 11.79 -0.81 6.53
N VAL A 85 10.61 -0.27 6.75
CA VAL A 85 9.60 -0.01 5.71
C VAL A 85 8.88 1.28 6.04
N GLU A 86 8.71 2.13 5.04
CA GLU A 86 7.96 3.39 5.20
C GLU A 86 6.50 3.14 5.61
N ASP A 87 6.02 3.91 6.59
CA ASP A 87 4.65 3.81 7.12
C ASP A 87 3.58 3.92 6.00
N LYS A 88 3.80 4.80 5.01
CA LYS A 88 2.91 4.93 3.85
C LYS A 88 2.77 3.65 3.03
N LEU A 89 3.84 2.85 2.91
CA LEU A 89 3.78 1.57 2.20
C LEU A 89 3.05 0.52 3.01
N ILE A 90 3.22 0.53 4.33
CA ILE A 90 2.52 -0.36 5.27
C ILE A 90 1.00 -0.14 5.18
N THR A 91 0.56 1.12 5.28
CA THR A 91 -0.85 1.49 5.22
C THR A 91 -1.45 1.24 3.84
N LYS A 92 -0.78 1.69 2.78
CA LYS A 92 -1.24 1.54 1.39
C LYS A 92 -1.42 0.08 0.97
N HIS A 93 -0.45 -0.76 1.28
CA HIS A 93 -0.44 -2.15 0.82
C HIS A 93 -1.01 -3.14 1.85
N ARG A 94 -1.38 -2.67 3.03
CA ARG A 94 -1.89 -3.50 4.13
C ARG A 94 -0.97 -4.70 4.41
N VAL A 95 0.30 -4.40 4.68
CA VAL A 95 1.35 -5.37 5.04
C VAL A 95 2.08 -4.89 6.29
N LEU A 96 2.63 -5.82 7.09
CA LEU A 96 3.29 -5.46 8.34
C LEU A 96 4.65 -6.17 8.46
N PRO A 97 5.78 -5.45 8.61
CA PRO A 97 7.07 -6.06 8.85
C PRO A 97 7.13 -6.58 10.29
N ILE A 98 7.19 -7.91 10.46
CA ILE A 98 7.09 -8.54 11.80
C ILE A 98 8.40 -9.15 12.29
N TYR A 99 9.27 -9.60 11.39
CA TYR A 99 10.50 -10.25 11.79
C TYR A 99 11.60 -10.10 10.74
N ARG A 100 12.86 -10.03 11.19
CA ARG A 100 14.03 -9.96 10.31
C ARG A 100 15.05 -11.04 10.67
N ARG A 101 15.56 -11.73 9.65
CA ARG A 101 16.67 -12.66 9.82
C ARG A 101 17.74 -12.42 8.74
N GLY A 102 18.85 -11.81 9.15
CA GLY A 102 19.89 -11.41 8.19
C GLY A 102 19.38 -10.46 7.13
N ASN A 103 19.38 -10.86 5.87
CA ASN A 103 18.88 -10.10 4.72
C ASN A 103 17.45 -10.50 4.29
N ILE A 104 16.73 -11.23 5.13
CA ILE A 104 15.34 -11.63 4.88
C ILE A 104 14.44 -10.86 5.84
N LEU A 105 13.42 -10.20 5.29
CA LEU A 105 12.36 -9.55 6.00
C LEU A 105 11.06 -10.35 5.85
N TYR A 106 10.52 -10.79 6.97
CA TYR A 106 9.24 -11.48 7.03
C TYR A 106 8.12 -10.46 7.20
N ILE A 107 7.17 -10.48 6.28
CA ILE A 107 6.03 -9.57 6.29
C ILE A 107 4.72 -10.34 6.47
N ALA A 108 3.90 -9.86 7.39
CA ALA A 108 2.54 -10.33 7.54
C ALA A 108 1.68 -9.74 6.42
N THR A 109 0.95 -10.58 5.72
CA THR A 109 0.02 -10.22 4.65
C THR A 109 -1.19 -11.16 4.64
N SER A 110 -2.33 -10.63 4.26
CA SER A 110 -3.52 -11.45 3.99
C SER A 110 -3.61 -11.93 2.54
N ASN A 111 -2.77 -11.38 1.64
CA ASN A 111 -2.77 -11.73 0.22
C ASN A 111 -1.34 -11.73 -0.35
N PRO A 112 -0.67 -12.89 -0.41
CA PRO A 112 0.69 -13.00 -0.94
C PRO A 112 0.76 -12.85 -2.48
N THR A 113 -0.39 -12.83 -3.16
CA THR A 113 -0.44 -12.64 -4.62
C THR A 113 -0.39 -11.18 -5.05
N ASN A 114 -0.42 -10.25 -4.11
CA ASN A 114 -0.24 -8.83 -4.37
C ASN A 114 1.24 -8.52 -4.64
N MET A 115 1.67 -8.75 -5.88
CA MET A 115 3.06 -8.56 -6.30
C MET A 115 3.50 -7.12 -6.19
N ASP A 116 2.61 -6.15 -6.42
CA ASP A 116 2.90 -4.72 -6.31
C ASP A 116 3.32 -4.36 -4.87
N ALA A 117 2.64 -4.93 -3.88
CA ALA A 117 3.01 -4.78 -2.48
C ALA A 117 4.39 -5.38 -2.19
N MET A 118 4.62 -6.63 -2.63
CA MET A 118 5.89 -7.32 -2.39
C MET A 118 7.07 -6.60 -3.02
N ASP A 119 6.91 -6.11 -4.24
CA ASP A 119 7.96 -5.40 -4.96
C ASP A 119 8.22 -4.01 -4.37
N ALA A 120 7.17 -3.28 -3.97
CA ALA A 120 7.32 -1.99 -3.28
C ALA A 120 8.10 -2.13 -1.96
N ILE A 121 7.75 -3.13 -1.13
CA ILE A 121 8.45 -3.38 0.13
C ILE A 121 9.89 -3.85 -0.12
N ARG A 122 10.13 -4.73 -1.10
CA ARG A 122 11.49 -5.17 -1.47
C ARG A 122 12.36 -4.00 -1.91
N PHE A 123 11.81 -3.11 -2.72
CA PHE A 123 12.53 -1.94 -3.21
C PHE A 123 12.87 -0.96 -2.08
N ASN A 124 11.90 -0.69 -1.19
CA ASN A 124 12.06 0.23 -0.08
C ASN A 124 13.04 -0.31 0.98
N SER A 125 12.87 -1.55 1.43
CA SER A 125 13.71 -2.18 2.45
C SER A 125 15.07 -2.64 1.97
N LYS A 126 15.24 -2.84 0.65
CA LYS A 126 16.42 -3.46 0.01
C LYS A 126 16.74 -4.87 0.56
N MET A 127 15.73 -5.59 1.01
CA MET A 127 15.82 -6.91 1.60
C MET A 127 15.06 -7.94 0.77
N ASN A 128 15.37 -9.21 0.95
CA ASN A 128 14.53 -10.28 0.44
C ASN A 128 13.27 -10.38 1.29
N ILE A 129 12.12 -10.52 0.64
CA ILE A 129 10.82 -10.55 1.31
C ILE A 129 10.29 -11.98 1.32
N GLU A 130 9.87 -12.44 2.50
CA GLU A 130 9.10 -13.67 2.69
C GLU A 130 7.75 -13.34 3.32
N ALA A 131 6.70 -13.91 2.76
CA ALA A 131 5.34 -13.69 3.24
C ALA A 131 5.02 -14.62 4.43
N ILE A 132 4.27 -14.11 5.39
CA ILE A 132 3.62 -14.89 6.44
C ILE A 132 2.13 -14.56 6.37
N ILE A 133 1.32 -15.59 6.25
CA ILE A 133 -0.11 -15.42 6.08
C ILE A 133 -0.77 -15.11 7.43
N VAL A 134 -1.63 -14.10 7.44
CA VAL A 134 -2.37 -13.67 8.61
C VAL A 134 -3.84 -13.41 8.27
N GLU A 135 -4.69 -13.43 9.27
CA GLU A 135 -6.08 -13.02 9.10
C GLU A 135 -6.17 -11.51 8.86
N TYR A 136 -6.89 -11.10 7.80
CA TYR A 136 -7.03 -9.69 7.44
C TYR A 136 -7.49 -8.78 8.58
N PRO A 137 -8.54 -9.11 9.38
CA PRO A 137 -8.98 -8.21 10.45
C PRO A 137 -7.95 -7.99 11.56
N GLN A 138 -7.12 -8.99 11.84
CA GLN A 138 -6.05 -8.85 12.82
C GLN A 138 -4.95 -7.92 12.30
N LEU A 139 -4.59 -8.08 11.01
CA LEU A 139 -3.61 -7.25 10.33
C LEU A 139 -4.07 -5.79 10.26
N GLU A 140 -5.30 -5.55 9.81
CA GLU A 140 -5.89 -4.23 9.70
C GLU A 140 -5.93 -3.51 11.04
N LYS A 141 -6.41 -4.18 12.08
CA LYS A 141 -6.43 -3.64 13.45
C LYS A 141 -5.04 -3.17 13.93
N LEU A 142 -4.00 -3.99 13.69
CA LEU A 142 -2.63 -3.61 14.09
C LEU A 142 -2.11 -2.43 13.27
N ILE A 143 -2.38 -2.38 11.97
CA ILE A 143 -1.99 -1.27 11.11
C ILE A 143 -2.70 0.01 11.56
N GLU A 144 -4.00 -0.01 11.75
CA GLU A 144 -4.76 1.15 12.20
C GLU A 144 -4.29 1.66 13.57
N GLN A 145 -4.06 0.76 14.52
CA GLN A 145 -3.60 1.15 15.86
C GLN A 145 -2.20 1.78 15.87
N ASN A 146 -1.34 1.40 14.93
CA ASN A 146 0.07 1.80 14.96
C ASN A 146 0.46 2.82 13.90
N PHE A 147 -0.32 2.98 12.82
CA PHE A 147 0.03 3.79 11.65
C PHE A 147 -1.10 4.75 11.20
N ALA A 148 -2.16 4.94 12.00
CA ALA A 148 -3.32 5.78 11.67
C ALA A 148 -2.95 7.24 11.30
N GLN A 149 -1.78 7.74 11.71
CA GLN A 149 -1.34 9.10 11.38
C GLN A 149 -0.69 9.20 10.00
N ALA A 150 -0.31 8.09 9.36
CA ALA A 150 0.33 8.12 8.05
C ALA A 150 -0.66 8.50 6.93
N ASP A 151 -1.93 8.20 7.10
CA ASP A 151 -2.98 8.51 6.11
C ASP A 151 -3.44 9.98 6.13
N SER A 152 -3.10 10.77 7.17
CA SER A 152 -3.56 12.14 7.31
C SER A 152 -2.72 13.19 6.56
N PHE A 153 -1.63 12.79 5.92
CA PHE A 153 -0.73 13.70 5.20
C PHE A 153 -0.95 13.77 3.67
N GLU A 154 -1.93 13.06 3.11
CA GLU A 154 -2.16 13.05 1.65
C GLU A 154 -3.03 14.21 1.11
N PHE A 155 -3.46 15.18 1.96
CA PHE A 155 -4.35 16.27 1.52
C PHE A 155 -3.68 17.64 1.35
N SER A 156 -2.35 17.74 1.21
CA SER A 156 -1.69 19.06 1.09
C SER A 156 -0.81 19.31 -0.13
N ASP A 157 -0.73 18.40 -1.11
CA ASP A 157 0.08 18.63 -2.31
C ASP A 157 -0.69 19.13 -3.56
N GLU A 158 -2.01 19.31 -3.50
CA GLU A 158 -2.80 19.82 -4.64
C GLU A 158 -3.36 21.25 -4.47
N ASP A 159 -3.10 21.94 -3.35
CA ASP A 159 -3.62 23.30 -3.11
C ASP A 159 -2.56 24.43 -3.19
N ILE A 160 -1.42 24.20 -3.82
CA ILE A 160 -0.39 25.28 -3.99
C ILE A 160 -0.20 25.65 -5.46
N ASP A 161 -1.26 25.71 -6.24
CA ASP A 161 -1.12 26.22 -7.62
C ASP A 161 -2.30 27.08 -8.10
N LEU A 162 -2.81 27.98 -7.28
CA LEU A 162 -3.76 29.00 -7.75
C LEU A 162 -3.72 30.26 -6.87
N ASP A 163 -2.65 31.07 -6.98
CA ASP A 163 -2.75 32.53 -6.71
C ASP A 163 -1.45 33.26 -7.05
N LEU A 164 -1.02 33.22 -8.33
CA LEU A 164 0.00 34.14 -8.85
C LEU A 164 -0.36 34.68 -10.24
N GLU A 165 -1.64 34.97 -10.49
CA GLU A 165 -2.00 35.81 -11.64
C GLU A 165 -3.16 36.72 -11.26
N GLN A 166 -2.84 37.87 -10.64
CA GLN A 166 -3.58 39.13 -10.80
C GLN A 166 -2.93 40.20 -9.91
N ASP A 167 -1.95 40.92 -10.46
CA ASP A 167 -1.83 42.38 -10.26
C ASP A 167 -0.68 42.90 -11.13
N HIS A 168 -0.97 43.08 -12.41
CA HIS A 168 -0.22 44.02 -13.26
C HIS A 168 -1.22 44.80 -14.11
N GLN A 169 -1.83 45.82 -13.54
CA GLN A 169 -2.25 46.98 -14.34
C GLN A 169 -2.29 48.22 -13.46
N ASN A 170 -1.52 49.19 -13.89
CA ASN A 170 -1.62 50.62 -13.70
C ASN A 170 -0.58 51.27 -12.78
N SER A 171 0.41 51.89 -13.33
CA SER A 171 0.40 53.33 -13.73
C SER A 171 1.80 53.79 -14.15
N ASN A 172 1.72 54.54 -15.19
CA ASN A 172 2.75 55.28 -15.87
C ASN A 172 3.61 56.21 -14.98
N ASP A 173 4.76 56.46 -15.53
CA ASP A 173 5.47 57.72 -15.71
C ASP A 173 6.74 57.97 -14.89
N GLU A 174 7.75 58.24 -15.71
CA GLU A 174 8.88 59.17 -15.64
C GLU A 174 10.22 58.69 -15.05
N GLU A 175 11.13 58.52 -16.04
CA GLU A 175 12.48 59.03 -16.18
C GLU A 175 13.46 59.00 -15.00
N ASP A 176 14.54 58.32 -15.12
CA ASP A 176 15.90 58.79 -15.50
C ASP A 176 17.02 58.05 -14.77
N ASP A 177 18.00 57.71 -15.58
CA ASP A 177 19.44 57.58 -15.30
C ASP A 177 20.01 56.37 -14.52
N SER A 178 20.81 55.62 -15.30
CA SER A 178 21.73 54.52 -14.95
C SER A 178 22.94 54.99 -14.08
N PRO A 179 23.91 54.14 -13.72
CA PRO A 179 24.04 52.68 -13.76
C PRO A 179 24.78 52.07 -12.53
N GLN A 180 24.92 50.73 -12.56
CA GLN A 180 25.98 49.94 -11.93
C GLN A 180 25.67 49.20 -10.62
N GLY A 181 25.85 47.89 -10.73
CA GLY A 181 26.50 47.12 -9.67
C GLY A 181 25.76 45.88 -9.16
N ASP A 182 25.90 44.82 -9.89
CA ASP A 182 26.21 43.46 -9.46
C ASP A 182 25.80 43.02 -8.04
N GLU A 183 25.18 41.92 -8.04
CA GLU A 183 25.38 40.69 -7.26
C GLU A 183 24.06 40.06 -6.79
N ALA A 184 23.75 38.97 -7.45
CA ALA A 184 22.63 38.06 -7.10
C ALA A 184 22.82 37.45 -5.70
N PRO A 185 21.76 37.34 -4.92
CA PRO A 185 21.80 36.83 -3.54
C PRO A 185 21.93 35.30 -3.39
N ILE A 186 22.25 34.56 -4.46
CA ILE A 186 22.21 33.08 -4.44
C ILE A 186 23.52 32.43 -3.93
N VAL A 187 24.60 33.18 -3.75
CA VAL A 187 25.92 32.58 -3.42
C VAL A 187 26.19 32.51 -1.89
N LYS A 188 25.32 32.97 -1.03
CA LYS A 188 25.60 33.06 0.42
C LYS A 188 25.25 31.81 1.26
N TYR A 189 24.64 30.77 0.68
CA TYR A 189 24.25 29.59 1.46
C TYR A 189 25.10 28.33 1.23
N LEU A 190 26.16 28.42 0.41
CA LEU A 190 27.00 27.24 0.10
C LEU A 190 28.32 27.17 0.88
N SER A 191 28.55 28.03 1.88
CA SER A 191 29.83 28.10 2.61
C SER A 191 29.79 27.64 4.06
N LEU A 192 28.80 26.85 4.48
CA LEU A 192 28.64 26.37 5.86
C LEU A 192 28.69 24.86 6.05
N ILE A 193 29.20 24.11 5.06
CA ILE A 193 29.43 22.67 5.21
C ILE A 193 30.89 22.38 4.84
N HIS A 194 31.83 22.85 5.68
CA HIS A 194 33.16 22.29 5.78
C HIS A 194 33.81 22.72 7.10
N ILE A 195 33.56 21.93 8.12
CA ILE A 195 34.52 21.67 9.21
C ILE A 195 34.33 20.22 9.63
#